data_ed0d803d82612fbfb563b6a74682b86f
#
_entry.id   ed0d803d82612fbfb563b6a74682b86f
#
_cell.length_a   1.000
_cell.length_b   1.000
_cell.length_c   1.000
_cell.angle_alpha   90.00
_cell.angle_beta   90.00
_cell.angle_gamma   90.00
#
_symmetry.space_group_name_H-M   'P 1'
#
loop_
_entity.id
_entity.type
_entity.pdbx_description
1 polymer ?
#
loop_
_entity_poly.entity_id
_entity_poly.type
_entity_poly.pdbx_seq_one_letter_code
_entity_poly.pdbx_strand_id
1 'polypeptide(L)'
;VTIHLDDSPMFLTPLDWAGKHFDSRKRPFMASFYEAQRKRMEILIEADGSPVGGRWSYDDENRKPMPKRGLSVPDLPSTRLSEEVKEAIAYVESRFPDSPGRIDSFGYPVTHEDAERWLEDFLIHRFESFGPYEDSLATSEPTLFHSLLTPMLNIGLLTPQRVVDR
;
A
#
# COMPACT_ATOMS: atom_id res chain seq x y z
N VAL A 1 -28.03 16.78 20.90
CA VAL A 1 -26.83 16.46 20.13
C VAL A 1 -27.19 15.31 19.19
N THR A 2 -27.04 15.51 17.89
CA THR A 2 -27.22 14.44 16.90
C THR A 2 -25.85 13.83 16.63
N ILE A 3 -25.74 12.51 16.75
CA ILE A 3 -24.52 11.75 16.45
C ILE A 3 -24.74 11.05 15.11
N HIS A 4 -23.87 11.29 14.16
CA HIS A 4 -23.80 10.56 12.91
C HIS A 4 -22.70 9.49 13.01
N LEU A 5 -23.00 8.28 12.57
CA LEU A 5 -22.05 7.17 12.52
C LEU A 5 -21.80 6.87 11.04
N ASP A 6 -20.58 7.06 10.61
CA ASP A 6 -20.14 6.76 9.24
C ASP A 6 -19.16 5.59 9.27
N ASP A 7 -19.12 4.82 8.17
CA ASP A 7 -18.10 3.79 7.97
C ASP A 7 -16.72 4.42 7.84
N SER A 8 -15.70 3.72 8.34
CA SER A 8 -14.32 4.18 8.19
C SER A 8 -13.89 4.17 6.73
N PRO A 9 -13.34 5.27 6.19
CA PRO A 9 -12.84 5.32 4.83
C PRO A 9 -11.58 4.46 4.63
N MET A 10 -11.03 3.90 5.72
CA MET A 10 -9.83 3.07 5.68
C MET A 10 -10.08 1.61 5.31
N PHE A 11 -11.34 1.21 5.12
CA PHE A 11 -11.72 -0.13 4.73
C PHE A 11 -12.62 -0.13 3.51
N LEU A 12 -12.19 -0.83 2.44
CA LEU A 12 -12.99 -0.98 1.22
C LEU A 12 -14.14 -1.97 1.39
N THR A 13 -14.08 -2.80 2.41
CA THR A 13 -15.08 -3.85 2.65
C THR A 13 -15.97 -3.46 3.82
N PRO A 14 -17.29 -3.25 3.60
CA PRO A 14 -18.24 -3.10 4.68
C PRO A 14 -18.26 -4.32 5.58
N LEU A 15 -18.29 -4.12 6.88
CA LEU A 15 -18.21 -5.19 7.88
C LEU A 15 -19.35 -6.21 7.76
N ASP A 16 -20.56 -5.74 7.50
CA ASP A 16 -21.74 -6.57 7.31
C ASP A 16 -21.64 -7.46 6.06
N TRP A 17 -21.03 -6.95 4.98
CA TRP A 17 -20.79 -7.72 3.77
C TRP A 17 -19.72 -8.80 4.02
N ALA A 18 -18.64 -8.45 4.69
CA ALA A 18 -17.60 -9.41 5.07
C ALA A 18 -18.16 -10.52 5.95
N GLY A 19 -18.95 -10.18 6.97
CA GLY A 19 -19.66 -11.14 7.85
C GLY A 19 -20.49 -12.12 7.03
N LYS A 20 -21.39 -11.61 6.18
CA LYS A 20 -22.25 -12.47 5.31
C LYS A 20 -21.44 -13.38 4.41
N HIS A 21 -20.31 -12.89 3.85
CA HIS A 21 -19.45 -13.70 2.98
C HIS A 21 -18.82 -14.86 3.73
N PHE A 22 -18.32 -14.64 4.95
CA PHE A 22 -17.62 -15.66 5.74
C PHE A 22 -18.58 -16.57 6.49
N ASP A 23 -19.67 -16.09 7.06
CA ASP A 23 -20.69 -16.87 7.78
C ASP A 23 -21.39 -17.90 6.88
N SER A 24 -21.51 -17.60 5.59
CA SER A 24 -22.10 -18.52 4.60
C SER A 24 -21.21 -19.73 4.28
N ARG A 25 -19.97 -19.77 4.76
CA ARG A 25 -18.95 -20.75 4.35
C ARG A 25 -18.48 -21.62 5.51
N LYS A 26 -18.41 -22.92 5.29
CA LYS A 26 -17.85 -23.89 6.26
C LYS A 26 -16.34 -23.67 6.52
N ARG A 27 -15.63 -23.09 5.55
CA ARG A 27 -14.21 -22.78 5.60
C ARG A 27 -13.94 -21.43 4.95
N PRO A 28 -13.42 -20.43 5.68
CA PRO A 28 -12.95 -19.20 5.11
C PRO A 28 -11.78 -19.47 4.14
N PHE A 29 -11.81 -18.85 2.96
CA PHE A 29 -10.76 -19.01 1.97
C PHE A 29 -10.48 -17.67 1.31
N MET A 30 -9.23 -17.17 1.40
CA MET A 30 -8.85 -15.85 0.94
C MET A 30 -9.08 -15.65 -0.56
N ALA A 31 -8.75 -16.64 -1.40
CA ALA A 31 -8.93 -16.52 -2.85
C ALA A 31 -10.40 -16.27 -3.23
N SER A 32 -11.35 -16.94 -2.57
CA SER A 32 -12.78 -16.73 -2.84
C SER A 32 -13.29 -15.38 -2.35
N PHE A 33 -12.72 -14.86 -1.26
CA PHE A 33 -13.02 -13.52 -0.78
C PHE A 33 -12.47 -12.46 -1.74
N TYR A 34 -11.22 -12.61 -2.17
CA TYR A 34 -10.57 -11.73 -3.14
C TYR A 34 -11.34 -11.64 -4.46
N GLU A 35 -11.75 -12.79 -5.02
CA GLU A 35 -12.59 -12.83 -6.22
C GLU A 35 -13.92 -12.11 -6.02
N ALA A 36 -14.61 -12.38 -4.90
CA ALA A 36 -15.88 -11.75 -4.58
C ALA A 36 -15.74 -10.22 -4.40
N GLN A 37 -14.63 -9.76 -3.80
CA GLN A 37 -14.33 -8.35 -3.66
C GLN A 37 -14.10 -7.68 -5.01
N ARG A 38 -13.28 -8.26 -5.87
CA ARG A 38 -13.03 -7.73 -7.22
C ARG A 38 -14.33 -7.58 -8.01
N LYS A 39 -15.19 -8.61 -7.97
CA LYS A 39 -16.51 -8.57 -8.61
C LYS A 39 -17.41 -7.49 -8.02
N ARG A 40 -17.46 -7.37 -6.68
CA ARG A 40 -18.29 -6.37 -6.00
C ARG A 40 -17.87 -4.93 -6.33
N MET A 41 -16.56 -4.71 -6.45
CA MET A 41 -15.97 -3.39 -6.68
C MET A 41 -15.73 -3.11 -8.17
N GLU A 42 -16.00 -4.08 -9.05
CA GLU A 42 -15.74 -4.00 -10.49
C GLU A 42 -14.28 -3.66 -10.84
N ILE A 43 -13.34 -4.15 -9.98
CA ILE A 43 -11.91 -3.88 -10.15
C ILE A 43 -11.28 -4.96 -11.02
N LEU A 44 -10.67 -4.57 -12.15
CA LEU A 44 -10.01 -5.46 -13.12
C LEU A 44 -10.93 -6.60 -13.58
N ILE A 45 -12.19 -6.27 -13.87
CA ILE A 45 -13.23 -7.18 -14.34
C ILE A 45 -13.62 -6.79 -15.76
N GLU A 46 -13.67 -7.76 -16.66
CA GLU A 46 -14.19 -7.62 -18.02
C GLU A 46 -15.74 -7.54 -18.01
N ALA A 47 -16.33 -7.08 -19.10
CA ALA A 47 -17.79 -6.93 -19.23
C ALA A 47 -18.58 -8.24 -19.04
N ASP A 48 -17.96 -9.39 -19.27
CA ASP A 48 -18.54 -10.72 -19.06
C ASP A 48 -18.37 -11.26 -17.63
N GLY A 49 -17.74 -10.47 -16.74
CA GLY A 49 -17.47 -10.85 -15.36
C GLY A 49 -16.21 -11.70 -15.16
N SER A 50 -15.43 -11.94 -16.20
CA SER A 50 -14.13 -12.60 -16.11
C SER A 50 -13.05 -11.63 -15.61
N PRO A 51 -11.94 -12.12 -15.05
CA PRO A 51 -10.85 -11.24 -14.61
C PRO A 51 -10.05 -10.72 -15.81
N VAL A 52 -9.68 -9.44 -15.79
CA VAL A 52 -8.72 -8.86 -16.73
C VAL A 52 -7.43 -9.69 -16.69
N GLY A 53 -6.89 -10.02 -17.86
CA GLY A 53 -5.72 -10.88 -17.99
C GLY A 53 -6.00 -12.38 -17.83
N GLY A 54 -7.27 -12.79 -17.71
CA GLY A 54 -7.70 -14.20 -17.72
C GLY A 54 -7.46 -14.98 -16.43
N ARG A 55 -6.87 -14.36 -15.38
CA ARG A 55 -6.57 -15.01 -14.10
C ARG A 55 -6.99 -14.12 -12.92
N TRP A 56 -7.46 -14.78 -11.85
CA TRP A 56 -7.83 -14.07 -10.62
C TRP A 56 -6.62 -13.66 -9.78
N SER A 57 -5.51 -14.39 -9.85
CA SER A 57 -4.29 -14.10 -9.11
C SER A 57 -3.06 -14.42 -9.95
N TYR A 58 -2.01 -13.63 -9.76
CA TYR A 58 -0.66 -13.81 -10.31
C TYR A 58 0.37 -14.01 -9.20
N ASP A 59 -0.05 -14.39 -8.01
CA ASP A 59 0.79 -14.57 -6.82
C ASP A 59 1.90 -15.63 -6.99
N ASP A 60 1.73 -16.57 -7.91
CA ASP A 60 2.74 -17.54 -8.30
C ASP A 60 3.87 -16.96 -9.19
N GLU A 61 3.73 -15.71 -9.66
CA GLU A 61 4.70 -15.03 -10.53
C GLU A 61 5.46 -13.89 -9.84
N ASN A 62 5.28 -13.69 -8.52
CA ASN A 62 5.80 -12.55 -7.76
C ASN A 62 7.23 -12.72 -7.20
N ARG A 63 7.92 -13.83 -7.50
CA ARG A 63 9.23 -14.22 -6.92
C ARG A 63 10.34 -14.29 -7.94
N LYS A 64 10.32 -13.42 -8.96
CA LYS A 64 11.42 -13.39 -9.92
C LYS A 64 12.73 -13.00 -9.24
N PRO A 65 13.83 -13.74 -9.48
CA PRO A 65 15.12 -13.34 -8.93
C PRO A 65 15.55 -11.99 -9.51
N MET A 66 16.09 -11.12 -8.66
CA MET A 66 16.64 -9.86 -9.13
C MET A 66 17.76 -10.09 -10.14
N PRO A 67 17.67 -9.53 -11.35
CA PRO A 67 18.71 -9.69 -12.36
C PRO A 67 19.99 -8.98 -11.92
N LYS A 68 21.14 -9.59 -12.20
CA LYS A 68 22.45 -9.00 -11.86
C LYS A 68 22.79 -7.72 -12.64
N ARG A 69 22.09 -7.47 -13.73
CA ARG A 69 22.30 -6.30 -14.63
C ARG A 69 20.99 -5.95 -15.33
N GLY A 70 20.86 -4.69 -15.72
CA GLY A 70 19.78 -4.22 -16.60
C GLY A 70 18.47 -3.81 -15.92
N LEU A 71 18.32 -4.02 -14.63
CA LEU A 71 17.21 -3.51 -13.86
C LEU A 71 17.75 -2.61 -12.74
N SER A 72 17.33 -1.36 -12.73
CA SER A 72 17.66 -0.40 -11.69
C SER A 72 16.45 -0.20 -10.80
N VAL A 73 16.64 -0.21 -9.49
CA VAL A 73 15.61 0.18 -8.53
C VAL A 73 15.56 1.71 -8.52
N PRO A 74 14.40 2.33 -8.79
CA PRO A 74 14.28 3.78 -8.75
C PRO A 74 14.48 4.32 -7.33
N ASP A 75 15.10 5.50 -7.23
CA ASP A 75 15.19 6.23 -5.97
C ASP A 75 13.80 6.55 -5.42
N LEU A 76 13.69 6.66 -4.10
CA LEU A 76 12.47 7.14 -3.46
C LEU A 76 12.31 8.66 -3.68
N PRO A 77 11.08 9.15 -3.80
CA PRO A 77 10.84 10.58 -3.92
C PRO A 77 11.37 11.31 -2.67
N SER A 78 12.00 12.46 -2.91
CA SER A 78 12.47 13.29 -1.80
C SER A 78 11.28 13.95 -1.08
N THR A 79 11.31 13.93 0.25
CA THR A 79 10.32 14.61 1.10
C THR A 79 10.95 15.83 1.73
N ARG A 80 10.29 16.98 1.64
CA ARG A 80 10.72 18.20 2.33
C ARG A 80 10.38 18.09 3.81
N LEU A 81 11.38 18.23 4.68
CA LEU A 81 11.16 18.33 6.11
C LEU A 81 10.60 19.72 6.45
N SER A 82 9.35 19.76 6.90
CA SER A 82 8.76 20.99 7.45
C SER A 82 9.36 21.30 8.85
N GLU A 83 9.09 22.50 9.36
CA GLU A 83 9.55 22.87 10.71
C GLU A 83 8.92 21.98 11.79
N GLU A 84 7.66 21.59 11.61
CA GLU A 84 6.96 20.65 12.52
C GLU A 84 7.63 19.28 12.55
N VAL A 85 8.08 18.78 11.39
CA VAL A 85 8.82 17.51 11.33
C VAL A 85 10.18 17.63 12.01
N LYS A 86 10.90 18.73 11.84
CA LYS A 86 12.17 18.97 12.52
C LYS A 86 11.99 19.04 14.04
N GLU A 87 10.95 19.73 14.51
CA GLU A 87 10.58 19.78 15.92
C GLU A 87 10.26 18.39 16.47
N ALA A 88 9.47 17.59 15.74
CA ALA A 88 9.15 16.23 16.11
C ALA A 88 10.38 15.32 16.17
N ILE A 89 11.32 15.44 15.24
CA ILE A 89 12.60 14.74 15.26
C ILE A 89 13.38 15.10 16.53
N ALA A 90 13.57 16.37 16.81
CA ALA A 90 14.28 16.84 18.01
C ALA A 90 13.61 16.36 19.31
N TYR A 91 12.28 16.35 19.35
CA TYR A 91 11.53 15.80 20.48
C TYR A 91 11.81 14.30 20.67
N VAL A 92 11.73 13.50 19.61
CA VAL A 92 11.97 12.05 19.66
C VAL A 92 13.40 11.75 20.08
N GLU A 93 14.40 12.44 19.53
CA GLU A 93 15.81 12.28 19.92
C GLU A 93 16.05 12.58 21.40
N SER A 94 15.41 13.63 21.93
CA SER A 94 15.54 14.02 23.32
C SER A 94 14.84 13.08 24.29
N ARG A 95 13.69 12.52 23.91
CA ARG A 95 12.84 11.72 24.81
C ARG A 95 13.11 10.22 24.73
N PHE A 96 13.63 9.75 23.61
CA PHE A 96 13.81 8.32 23.31
C PHE A 96 15.21 8.02 22.73
N PRO A 97 16.30 8.49 23.37
CA PRO A 97 17.65 8.38 22.82
C PRO A 97 18.14 6.93 22.66
N ASP A 98 17.60 6.02 23.48
CA ASP A 98 18.00 4.62 23.50
C ASP A 98 17.08 3.72 22.64
N SER A 99 16.11 4.30 21.93
CA SER A 99 15.24 3.53 21.02
C SER A 99 16.00 3.03 19.80
N PRO A 100 15.76 1.79 19.36
CA PRO A 100 16.41 1.27 18.16
C PRO A 100 15.97 2.03 16.92
N GLY A 101 16.90 2.22 15.98
CA GLY A 101 16.65 2.90 14.71
C GLY A 101 17.35 4.26 14.62
N ARG A 102 17.08 4.97 13.52
CA ARG A 102 17.63 6.31 13.25
C ARG A 102 16.51 7.22 12.80
N ILE A 103 16.37 8.37 13.44
CA ILE A 103 15.36 9.37 13.11
C ILE A 103 15.85 10.38 12.07
N ASP A 104 17.16 10.55 11.93
CA ASP A 104 17.80 11.47 10.98
C ASP A 104 17.54 11.10 9.52
N SER A 105 17.18 9.85 9.26
CA SER A 105 16.80 9.34 7.94
C SER A 105 15.28 9.34 7.68
N PHE A 106 14.48 10.03 8.53
CA PHE A 106 13.05 10.14 8.32
C PHE A 106 12.75 10.86 7.00
N GLY A 107 11.99 10.21 6.10
CA GLY A 107 11.71 10.73 4.76
C GLY A 107 10.29 10.44 4.26
N TYR A 108 9.36 10.02 5.15
CA TYR A 108 7.98 9.78 4.75
C TYR A 108 7.16 11.06 4.65
N PRO A 109 6.18 11.12 3.75
CA PRO A 109 5.21 12.20 3.67
C PRO A 109 4.44 12.41 4.97
N VAL A 110 4.20 13.68 5.31
CA VAL A 110 3.36 14.08 6.45
C VAL A 110 2.21 15.00 6.03
N THR A 111 2.06 15.26 4.74
CA THR A 111 0.95 16.02 4.17
C THR A 111 0.22 15.20 3.12
N HIS A 112 -1.05 15.52 2.89
CA HIS A 112 -1.83 14.88 1.81
C HIS A 112 -1.20 15.10 0.44
N GLU A 113 -0.71 16.31 0.15
CA GLU A 113 -0.06 16.62 -1.12
C GLU A 113 1.18 15.77 -1.37
N ASP A 114 2.04 15.63 -0.38
CA ASP A 114 3.25 14.80 -0.50
C ASP A 114 2.91 13.32 -0.61
N ALA A 115 1.87 12.86 0.09
CA ALA A 115 1.39 11.48 0.00
C ALA A 115 0.83 11.17 -1.40
N GLU A 116 0.09 12.09 -2.02
CA GLU A 116 -0.37 11.96 -3.41
C GLU A 116 0.81 11.90 -4.39
N ARG A 117 1.82 12.76 -4.23
CA ARG A 117 3.03 12.72 -5.06
C ARG A 117 3.79 11.40 -4.90
N TRP A 118 3.81 10.85 -3.70
CA TRP A 118 4.44 9.55 -3.42
C TRP A 118 3.69 8.40 -4.10
N LEU A 119 2.37 8.42 -4.05
CA LEU A 119 1.53 7.46 -4.78
C LEU A 119 1.77 7.55 -6.29
N GLU A 120 1.78 8.75 -6.85
CA GLU A 120 2.04 8.98 -8.28
C GLU A 120 3.41 8.47 -8.70
N ASP A 121 4.45 8.77 -7.91
CA ASP A 121 5.81 8.29 -8.15
C ASP A 121 5.89 6.76 -8.18
N PHE A 122 5.21 6.10 -7.24
CA PHE A 122 5.12 4.64 -7.23
C PHE A 122 4.49 4.10 -8.51
N LEU A 123 3.36 4.66 -8.93
CA LEU A 123 2.63 4.20 -10.12
C LEU A 123 3.44 4.40 -11.41
N ILE A 124 4.18 5.51 -11.51
CA ILE A 124 5.00 5.82 -12.69
C ILE A 124 6.28 5.00 -12.76
N HIS A 125 6.97 4.84 -11.64
CA HIS A 125 8.36 4.36 -11.66
C HIS A 125 8.57 2.94 -11.16
N ARG A 126 7.65 2.40 -10.33
CA ARG A 126 7.84 1.11 -9.64
C ARG A 126 6.73 0.10 -9.86
N PHE A 127 5.50 0.54 -10.19
CA PHE A 127 4.33 -0.32 -10.24
C PHE A 127 4.48 -1.47 -11.26
N GLU A 128 5.03 -1.23 -12.44
CA GLU A 128 5.26 -2.26 -13.45
C GLU A 128 6.16 -3.40 -12.94
N SER A 129 7.17 -3.07 -12.15
CA SER A 129 8.11 -4.04 -11.59
C SER A 129 7.66 -4.60 -10.23
N PHE A 130 6.70 -3.98 -9.57
CA PHE A 130 6.24 -4.41 -8.25
C PHE A 130 5.73 -5.85 -8.26
N GLY A 131 4.77 -6.19 -9.13
CA GLY A 131 4.19 -7.52 -9.17
C GLY A 131 5.22 -8.64 -9.33
N PRO A 132 6.08 -8.62 -10.38
CA PRO A 132 7.08 -9.66 -10.60
C PRO A 132 8.12 -9.82 -9.48
N TYR A 133 8.42 -8.75 -8.73
CA TYR A 133 9.49 -8.72 -7.72
C TYR A 133 8.99 -8.48 -6.29
N GLU A 134 7.68 -8.60 -6.03
CA GLU A 134 7.09 -8.33 -4.71
C GLU A 134 7.79 -9.10 -3.58
N ASP A 135 7.98 -10.40 -3.75
CA ASP A 135 8.62 -11.30 -2.77
C ASP A 135 10.14 -11.47 -3.00
N SER A 136 10.75 -10.65 -3.84
CA SER A 136 12.20 -10.71 -4.10
C SER A 136 12.99 -10.06 -2.97
N LEU A 137 14.24 -10.51 -2.78
CA LEU A 137 15.16 -9.96 -1.81
C LEU A 137 16.46 -9.54 -2.48
N ALA A 138 16.99 -8.39 -2.08
CA ALA A 138 18.32 -7.93 -2.46
C ALA A 138 18.99 -7.27 -1.26
N THR A 139 20.26 -7.61 -0.99
CA THR A 139 20.98 -7.11 0.19
C THR A 139 21.31 -5.62 0.14
N SER A 140 21.42 -5.07 -1.07
CA SER A 140 21.73 -3.64 -1.30
C SER A 140 20.50 -2.76 -1.49
N GLU A 141 19.31 -3.34 -1.62
CA GLU A 141 18.08 -2.63 -2.01
C GLU A 141 16.98 -2.87 -0.98
N PRO A 142 16.87 -2.02 0.04
CA PRO A 142 15.94 -2.26 1.15
C PRO A 142 14.46 -2.11 0.76
N THR A 143 14.17 -1.41 -0.32
CA THR A 143 12.80 -1.08 -0.72
C THR A 143 12.35 -1.77 -1.99
N LEU A 144 13.29 -2.13 -2.88
CA LEU A 144 12.99 -2.66 -4.21
C LEU A 144 11.91 -1.81 -4.92
N PHE A 145 10.87 -2.47 -5.41
CA PHE A 145 9.77 -1.82 -6.13
C PHE A 145 8.53 -1.61 -5.27
N HIS A 146 8.62 -1.76 -3.93
CA HIS A 146 7.48 -1.56 -3.03
C HIS A 146 6.99 -0.11 -3.04
N SER A 147 5.69 0.06 -2.82
CA SER A 147 5.04 1.38 -2.81
C SER A 147 5.41 2.23 -1.60
N LEU A 148 5.67 1.59 -0.45
CA LEU A 148 5.90 2.23 0.85
C LEU A 148 4.73 3.14 1.30
N LEU A 149 3.51 2.83 0.85
CA LEU A 149 2.31 3.63 1.16
C LEU A 149 1.74 3.37 2.56
N THR A 150 2.19 2.30 3.23
CA THR A 150 1.65 1.89 4.55
C THR A 150 1.65 3.01 5.60
N PRO A 151 2.72 3.82 5.78
CA PRO A 151 2.68 4.91 6.73
C PRO A 151 1.56 5.92 6.43
N MET A 152 1.40 6.33 5.17
CA MET A 152 0.39 7.30 4.76
C MET A 152 -1.04 6.75 4.89
N LEU A 153 -1.24 5.47 4.59
CA LEU A 153 -2.52 4.79 4.82
C LEU A 153 -2.83 4.70 6.32
N ASN A 154 -1.86 4.32 7.15
CA ASN A 154 -2.08 4.16 8.59
C ASN A 154 -2.46 5.46 9.31
N ILE A 155 -1.96 6.60 8.86
CA ILE A 155 -2.30 7.91 9.45
C ILE A 155 -3.38 8.68 8.68
N GLY A 156 -3.97 8.08 7.65
CA GLY A 156 -5.10 8.65 6.91
C GLY A 156 -4.73 9.74 5.90
N LEU A 157 -3.47 9.89 5.51
CA LEU A 157 -3.07 10.80 4.43
C LEU A 157 -3.50 10.30 3.05
N LEU A 158 -3.62 8.98 2.90
CA LEU A 158 -4.23 8.30 1.76
C LEU A 158 -5.32 7.36 2.27
N THR A 159 -6.34 7.14 1.46
CA THR A 159 -7.33 6.09 1.69
C THR A 159 -7.11 4.93 0.72
N PRO A 160 -7.50 3.69 1.07
CA PRO A 160 -7.46 2.57 0.15
C PRO A 160 -8.24 2.83 -1.14
N GLN A 161 -9.39 3.51 -1.05
CA GLN A 161 -10.17 3.89 -2.23
C GLN A 161 -9.36 4.81 -3.16
N ARG A 162 -8.66 5.80 -2.59
CA ARG A 162 -7.81 6.69 -3.39
C ARG A 162 -6.72 5.96 -4.15
N VAL A 163 -6.12 4.92 -3.53
CA VAL A 163 -5.09 4.10 -4.17
C VAL A 163 -5.68 3.26 -5.31
N VAL A 164 -6.88 2.71 -5.12
CA VAL A 164 -7.55 1.87 -6.12
C VAL A 164 -8.06 2.67 -7.31
N ASP A 165 -8.46 3.92 -7.10
CA ASP A 165 -9.00 4.80 -8.14
C ASP A 165 -7.91 5.38 -9.07
N ARG A 166 -6.63 5.15 -8.76
CA ARG A 166 -5.47 5.63 -9.53
C ARG A 166 -4.89 4.55 -10.41
#